data_d463fd968b11ea37c94618ff3949d4b0
#
_entry.id   d463fd968b11ea37c94618ff3949d4b0
#
_cell.length_a   1.000
_cell.length_b   1.000
_cell.length_c   1.000
_cell.angle_alpha   90.00
_cell.angle_beta   90.00
_cell.angle_gamma   90.00
#
_symmetry.space_group_name_H-M   'P 1'
#
loop_
_entity.id
_entity.type
_entity.pdbx_description
1 polymer ?
#
loop_
_entity_poly.entity_id
_entity_poly.type
_entity_poly.pdbx_seq_one_letter_code
_entity_poly.pdbx_strand_id
1 'polypeptide(L)'
;VGLHLVIYQLMVARDIAGVGGMHRIVCEVVAPKKTLIRDLAADSYQENNLLPAQAVDQYLKVIEESEEWAAAKVKPAGFVECRGLLERKVLWGDDYNGTPEPDALMAALKEDAKKRHKQHVANVHRSYGRAIGLVSKRGTNKLRYAPSDELLKSLILANVRRRMEFGEFLALLHQRYGLVFGEREAGMVLAADEFEVKPFKANAKRLEQRLGSLGLIKRLSDGCAYIMNPYTRGEP
;
A
#
# COMPACT_ATOMS: atom_id res chain seq x y z
N VAL A 1 11.49 4.28 7.91
CA VAL A 1 11.90 4.11 6.49
C VAL A 1 11.03 3.06 5.81
N GLY A 2 10.96 1.78 6.27
CA GLY A 2 10.26 0.70 5.57
C GLY A 2 8.77 0.95 5.28
N LEU A 3 8.02 1.53 6.24
CA LEU A 3 6.62 1.89 6.01
C LEU A 3 6.48 2.95 4.90
N HIS A 4 7.33 3.97 4.90
CA HIS A 4 7.31 4.99 3.86
C HIS A 4 7.65 4.43 2.48
N LEU A 5 8.54 3.43 2.40
CA LEU A 5 8.84 2.77 1.14
C LEU A 5 7.62 2.04 0.57
N VAL A 6 6.90 1.29 1.42
CA VAL A 6 5.66 0.60 1.02
C VAL A 6 4.61 1.61 0.56
N ILE A 7 4.41 2.70 1.31
CA ILE A 7 3.44 3.76 0.98
C ILE A 7 3.83 4.46 -0.33
N TYR A 8 5.11 4.81 -0.50
CA TYR A 8 5.61 5.44 -1.71
C TYR A 8 5.36 4.56 -2.95
N GLN A 9 5.66 3.26 -2.85
CA GLN A 9 5.36 2.30 -3.92
C GLN A 9 3.87 2.30 -4.28
N LEU A 10 2.98 2.32 -3.28
CA LEU A 10 1.53 2.35 -3.51
C LEU A 10 1.09 3.66 -4.15
N MET A 11 1.62 4.80 -3.70
CA MET A 11 1.29 6.11 -4.26
C MET A 11 1.68 6.20 -5.74
N VAL A 12 2.91 5.85 -6.08
CA VAL A 12 3.41 5.85 -7.47
C VAL A 12 2.63 4.87 -8.33
N ALA A 13 2.35 3.68 -7.82
CA ALA A 13 1.59 2.68 -8.56
C ALA A 13 0.14 3.13 -8.82
N ARG A 14 -0.51 3.79 -7.87
CA ARG A 14 -1.87 4.35 -8.06
C ARG A 14 -1.91 5.45 -9.09
N ASP A 15 -0.94 6.35 -9.04
CA ASP A 15 -0.83 7.46 -9.98
C ASP A 15 -0.69 6.95 -11.42
N ILE A 16 0.26 6.03 -11.66
CA ILE A 16 0.50 5.44 -12.98
C ILE A 16 -0.70 4.59 -13.45
N ALA A 17 -1.31 3.81 -12.55
CA ALA A 17 -2.49 2.99 -12.88
C ALA A 17 -3.77 3.82 -13.11
N GLY A 18 -3.74 5.13 -12.89
CA GLY A 18 -4.91 6.00 -13.03
C GLY A 18 -5.98 5.77 -11.96
N VAL A 19 -5.62 5.14 -10.84
CA VAL A 19 -6.51 4.89 -9.71
C VAL A 19 -6.48 6.10 -8.78
N GLY A 20 -7.45 6.97 -8.89
CA GLY A 20 -7.52 8.18 -8.07
C GLY A 20 -7.59 7.92 -6.56
N GLY A 21 -7.43 9.01 -5.78
CA GLY A 21 -7.57 9.00 -4.33
C GLY A 21 -6.36 8.43 -3.56
N MET A 22 -6.47 8.47 -2.23
CA MET A 22 -5.43 7.96 -1.34
C MET A 22 -5.46 6.42 -1.30
N HIS A 23 -4.28 5.79 -1.14
CA HIS A 23 -4.21 4.35 -0.87
C HIS A 23 -4.89 4.01 0.46
N ARG A 24 -5.60 2.89 0.50
CA ARG A 24 -6.27 2.39 1.70
C ARG A 24 -5.57 1.14 2.22
N ILE A 25 -5.26 1.12 3.49
CA ILE A 25 -4.65 -0.01 4.20
C ILE A 25 -5.58 -0.37 5.36
N VAL A 26 -6.55 -1.25 5.10
CA VAL A 26 -7.48 -1.71 6.15
C VAL A 26 -6.73 -2.63 7.12
N CYS A 27 -6.66 -2.24 8.38
CA CYS A 27 -5.87 -2.91 9.41
C CYS A 27 -6.72 -3.71 10.38
N GLU A 28 -6.51 -5.02 10.44
CA GLU A 28 -7.07 -5.89 11.48
C GLU A 28 -6.30 -5.73 12.78
N VAL A 29 -7.01 -5.49 13.88
CA VAL A 29 -6.50 -5.80 15.23
C VAL A 29 -6.94 -7.22 15.55
N VAL A 30 -5.97 -8.13 15.62
CA VAL A 30 -6.20 -9.58 15.68
C VAL A 30 -7.19 -9.95 16.80
N ALA A 31 -8.24 -10.66 16.42
CA ALA A 31 -9.25 -11.20 17.31
C ALA A 31 -9.18 -12.74 17.37
N PRO A 32 -9.66 -13.38 18.47
CA PRO A 32 -9.69 -14.84 18.58
C PRO A 32 -10.56 -15.51 17.50
N LYS A 33 -11.69 -14.89 17.17
CA LYS A 33 -12.63 -15.35 16.14
C LYS A 33 -12.41 -14.61 14.82
N LYS A 34 -12.82 -15.24 13.69
CA LYS A 34 -12.85 -14.58 12.39
C LYS A 34 -13.80 -13.38 12.44
N THR A 35 -13.38 -12.28 11.84
CA THR A 35 -14.15 -11.02 11.78
C THR A 35 -14.21 -10.54 10.33
N LEU A 36 -15.21 -9.74 9.97
CA LEU A 36 -15.28 -9.05 8.67
C LEU A 36 -14.00 -8.24 8.40
N ILE A 37 -13.47 -7.56 9.41
CA ILE A 37 -12.22 -6.77 9.27
C ILE A 37 -11.04 -7.63 8.83
N ARG A 38 -10.99 -8.91 9.20
CA ARG A 38 -9.95 -9.83 8.74
C ARG A 38 -10.01 -10.05 7.23
N ASP A 39 -11.19 -10.25 6.70
CA ASP A 39 -11.39 -10.45 5.27
C ASP A 39 -11.10 -9.15 4.52
N LEU A 40 -11.63 -8.02 4.94
CA LEU A 40 -11.34 -6.70 4.35
C LEU A 40 -9.84 -6.34 4.41
N ALA A 41 -9.14 -6.68 5.49
CA ALA A 41 -7.70 -6.46 5.59
C ALA A 41 -6.88 -7.37 4.64
N ALA A 42 -7.39 -8.57 4.34
CA ALA A 42 -6.78 -9.46 3.38
C ALA A 42 -7.04 -8.99 1.94
N ASP A 43 -8.25 -8.54 1.65
CA ASP A 43 -8.63 -8.04 0.33
C ASP A 43 -7.89 -6.72 0.03
N SER A 44 -7.85 -5.79 0.98
CA SER A 44 -7.04 -4.56 0.89
C SER A 44 -5.54 -4.86 0.65
N TYR A 45 -4.98 -5.89 1.31
CA TYR A 45 -3.61 -6.34 1.05
C TYR A 45 -3.45 -6.86 -0.37
N GLN A 46 -4.39 -7.68 -0.85
CA GLN A 46 -4.31 -8.28 -2.18
C GLN A 46 -4.41 -7.22 -3.28
N GLU A 47 -5.34 -6.27 -3.17
CA GLU A 47 -5.48 -5.13 -4.08
C GLU A 47 -4.17 -4.34 -4.18
N ASN A 48 -3.64 -3.91 -3.02
CA ASN A 48 -2.40 -3.14 -2.96
C ASN A 48 -1.17 -3.93 -3.47
N ASN A 49 -1.15 -5.25 -3.28
CA ASN A 49 -0.06 -6.09 -3.78
C ASN A 49 -0.09 -6.29 -5.29
N LEU A 50 -1.26 -6.20 -5.93
CA LEU A 50 -1.41 -6.29 -7.39
C LEU A 50 -1.17 -4.97 -8.11
N LEU A 51 -1.39 -3.87 -7.42
CA LEU A 51 -1.35 -2.52 -7.99
C LEU A 51 -0.04 -2.15 -8.71
N PRO A 52 1.17 -2.49 -8.20
CA PRO A 52 2.40 -2.20 -8.93
C PRO A 52 2.53 -2.92 -10.27
N ALA A 53 1.96 -4.13 -10.40
CA ALA A 53 1.94 -4.85 -11.68
C ALA A 53 1.00 -4.17 -12.68
N GLN A 54 -0.18 -3.74 -12.21
CA GLN A 54 -1.14 -2.99 -13.02
C GLN A 54 -0.54 -1.65 -13.49
N ALA A 55 0.23 -0.97 -12.63
CA ALA A 55 0.93 0.26 -13.00
C ALA A 55 1.97 0.04 -14.09
N VAL A 56 2.74 -1.04 -14.04
CA VAL A 56 3.70 -1.41 -15.09
C VAL A 56 2.97 -1.66 -16.41
N ASP A 57 1.90 -2.47 -16.39
CA ASP A 57 1.11 -2.75 -17.60
C ASP A 57 0.51 -1.48 -18.20
N GLN A 58 -0.02 -0.59 -17.36
CA GLN A 58 -0.59 0.70 -17.81
C GLN A 58 0.47 1.63 -18.38
N TYR A 59 1.65 1.70 -17.75
CA TYR A 59 2.74 2.53 -18.27
C TYR A 59 3.22 2.07 -19.66
N LEU A 60 3.38 0.77 -19.86
CA LEU A 60 3.76 0.20 -21.15
C LEU A 60 2.66 0.39 -22.21
N LYS A 61 1.40 0.29 -21.80
CA LYS A 61 0.25 0.58 -22.67
C LYS A 61 0.26 2.04 -23.15
N VAL A 62 0.53 2.99 -22.26
CA VAL A 62 0.65 4.43 -22.64
C VAL A 62 1.76 4.64 -23.66
N ILE A 63 2.90 3.96 -23.55
CA ILE A 63 3.96 4.02 -24.57
C ILE A 63 3.48 3.45 -25.90
N GLU A 64 2.87 2.27 -25.89
CA GLU A 64 2.37 1.58 -27.08
C GLU A 64 1.28 2.36 -27.82
N GLU A 65 0.41 3.06 -27.11
CA GLU A 65 -0.68 3.88 -27.66
C GLU A 65 -0.24 5.34 -27.98
N SER A 66 1.03 5.70 -27.72
CA SER A 66 1.51 7.04 -27.94
C SER A 66 1.65 7.39 -29.44
N GLU A 67 1.44 8.66 -29.78
CA GLU A 67 1.69 9.16 -31.14
C GLU A 67 3.15 8.94 -31.58
N GLU A 68 4.10 9.05 -30.64
CA GLU A 68 5.52 8.80 -30.90
C GLU A 68 5.78 7.36 -31.35
N TRP A 69 5.14 6.38 -30.67
CA TRP A 69 5.24 4.97 -31.04
C TRP A 69 4.62 4.69 -32.41
N ALA A 70 3.42 5.21 -32.65
CA ALA A 70 2.73 5.07 -33.92
C ALA A 70 3.53 5.69 -35.07
N ALA A 71 4.08 6.90 -34.88
CA ALA A 71 4.92 7.56 -35.87
C ALA A 71 6.26 6.84 -36.13
N ALA A 72 6.87 6.29 -35.08
CA ALA A 72 8.09 5.49 -35.22
C ALA A 72 7.84 4.21 -36.01
N LYS A 73 6.73 3.52 -35.73
CA LYS A 73 6.34 2.24 -36.32
C LYS A 73 6.20 2.27 -37.85
N VAL A 74 5.68 3.39 -38.39
CA VAL A 74 5.39 3.53 -39.85
C VAL A 74 6.61 3.98 -40.67
N LYS A 75 7.73 4.33 -40.05
CA LYS A 75 8.96 4.72 -40.75
C LYS A 75 9.61 3.53 -41.48
N PRO A 76 10.40 3.77 -42.55
CA PRO A 76 11.14 2.70 -43.26
C PRO A 76 12.06 1.87 -42.31
N ALA A 77 12.65 2.51 -41.29
CA ALA A 77 13.43 1.88 -40.23
C ALA A 77 12.62 1.70 -38.93
N GLY A 78 11.33 1.37 -39.03
CA GLY A 78 10.40 1.38 -37.90
C GLY A 78 10.86 0.61 -36.66
N PHE A 79 11.45 -0.56 -36.85
CA PHE A 79 12.03 -1.34 -35.76
C PHE A 79 13.14 -0.59 -35.00
N VAL A 80 14.09 0.02 -35.73
CA VAL A 80 15.22 0.75 -35.13
C VAL A 80 14.72 2.00 -34.38
N GLU A 81 13.77 2.71 -34.97
CA GLU A 81 13.14 3.89 -34.35
C GLU A 81 12.37 3.52 -33.06
N CYS A 82 11.57 2.45 -33.11
CA CYS A 82 10.85 1.95 -31.93
C CYS A 82 11.81 1.47 -30.84
N ARG A 83 12.88 0.77 -31.21
CA ARG A 83 13.92 0.35 -30.26
C ARG A 83 14.58 1.55 -29.60
N GLY A 84 15.01 2.56 -30.36
CA GLY A 84 15.58 3.79 -29.81
C GLY A 84 14.60 4.59 -28.93
N LEU A 85 13.29 4.49 -29.20
CA LEU A 85 12.27 5.06 -28.32
C LEU A 85 12.20 4.34 -26.97
N LEU A 86 12.23 3.01 -26.96
CA LEU A 86 12.23 2.22 -25.71
C LEU A 86 13.52 2.42 -24.93
N GLU A 87 14.67 2.52 -25.56
CA GLU A 87 15.94 2.83 -24.91
C GLU A 87 15.88 4.17 -24.18
N ARG A 88 15.29 5.20 -24.79
CA ARG A 88 15.13 6.53 -24.17
C ARG A 88 14.10 6.55 -23.04
N LYS A 89 12.98 5.83 -23.19
CA LYS A 89 11.86 5.90 -22.23
C LYS A 89 12.01 4.95 -21.05
N VAL A 90 12.56 3.76 -21.28
CA VAL A 90 12.60 2.68 -20.27
C VAL A 90 13.96 2.01 -20.13
N LEU A 91 14.99 2.51 -20.79
CA LEU A 91 16.35 1.95 -20.78
C LEU A 91 16.36 0.45 -21.12
N TRP A 92 15.60 0.06 -22.16
CA TRP A 92 15.45 -1.32 -22.57
C TRP A 92 15.51 -1.45 -24.08
N GLY A 93 16.14 -2.51 -24.56
CA GLY A 93 16.22 -2.85 -26.00
C GLY A 93 17.58 -3.37 -26.46
N ASP A 94 18.65 -3.11 -25.70
CA ASP A 94 20.02 -3.46 -26.12
C ASP A 94 20.22 -4.98 -26.32
N ASP A 95 19.60 -5.79 -25.47
CA ASP A 95 19.72 -7.25 -25.47
C ASP A 95 18.64 -7.97 -26.31
N TYR A 96 17.80 -7.22 -27.05
CA TYR A 96 16.73 -7.82 -27.82
C TYR A 96 17.27 -8.52 -29.09
N ASN A 97 17.07 -9.84 -29.17
CA ASN A 97 17.49 -10.71 -30.25
C ASN A 97 16.32 -11.41 -30.99
N GLY A 98 15.10 -10.89 -30.83
CA GLY A 98 13.90 -11.43 -31.47
C GLY A 98 13.68 -10.90 -32.91
N THR A 99 12.49 -11.14 -33.44
CA THR A 99 12.08 -10.66 -34.76
C THR A 99 12.18 -9.14 -34.85
N PRO A 100 12.80 -8.57 -35.90
CA PRO A 100 12.99 -7.10 -36.02
C PRO A 100 11.68 -6.38 -36.44
N GLU A 101 10.65 -6.58 -35.67
CA GLU A 101 9.32 -5.97 -35.82
C GLU A 101 8.92 -5.20 -34.56
N PRO A 102 8.31 -3.99 -34.69
CA PRO A 102 7.90 -3.17 -33.56
C PRO A 102 6.96 -3.88 -32.58
N ASP A 103 5.99 -4.66 -33.08
CA ASP A 103 5.02 -5.37 -32.23
C ASP A 103 5.67 -6.51 -31.43
N ALA A 104 6.59 -7.24 -32.07
CA ALA A 104 7.39 -8.28 -31.41
C ALA A 104 8.31 -7.68 -30.32
N LEU A 105 8.90 -6.51 -30.60
CA LEU A 105 9.72 -5.77 -29.64
C LEU A 105 8.90 -5.35 -28.40
N MET A 106 7.71 -4.78 -28.62
CA MET A 106 6.81 -4.38 -27.51
C MET A 106 6.34 -5.60 -26.68
N ALA A 107 6.00 -6.70 -27.36
CA ALA A 107 5.59 -7.92 -26.66
C ALA A 107 6.72 -8.48 -25.78
N ALA A 108 7.96 -8.49 -26.27
CA ALA A 108 9.12 -8.92 -25.51
C ALA A 108 9.39 -7.99 -24.29
N LEU A 109 9.26 -6.67 -24.45
CA LEU A 109 9.37 -5.73 -23.34
C LEU A 109 8.33 -6.02 -22.27
N LYS A 110 7.06 -6.24 -22.65
CA LYS A 110 5.99 -6.57 -21.70
C LYS A 110 6.28 -7.83 -20.90
N GLU A 111 6.79 -8.87 -21.55
CA GLU A 111 7.16 -10.12 -20.88
C GLU A 111 8.38 -9.94 -19.96
N ASP A 112 9.41 -9.21 -20.37
CA ASP A 112 10.57 -8.94 -19.53
C ASP A 112 10.20 -8.05 -18.34
N ALA A 113 9.37 -7.03 -18.53
CA ALA A 113 8.87 -6.18 -17.47
C ALA A 113 8.07 -6.98 -16.40
N LYS A 114 7.20 -7.91 -16.82
CA LYS A 114 6.49 -8.82 -15.89
C LYS A 114 7.47 -9.70 -15.12
N LYS A 115 8.47 -10.25 -15.79
CA LYS A 115 9.51 -11.09 -15.18
C LYS A 115 10.30 -10.30 -14.14
N ARG A 116 10.80 -9.11 -14.49
CA ARG A 116 11.54 -8.22 -13.58
C ARG A 116 10.69 -7.74 -12.41
N HIS A 117 9.45 -7.34 -12.67
CA HIS A 117 8.50 -7.00 -11.61
C HIS A 117 8.33 -8.14 -10.62
N LYS A 118 8.10 -9.36 -11.08
CA LYS A 118 7.95 -10.56 -10.25
C LYS A 118 9.19 -10.86 -9.41
N GLN A 119 10.38 -10.66 -9.98
CA GLN A 119 11.65 -10.94 -9.30
C GLN A 119 12.02 -9.88 -8.26
N HIS A 120 11.80 -8.60 -8.55
CA HIS A 120 12.35 -7.49 -7.77
C HIS A 120 11.29 -6.66 -7.05
N VAL A 121 10.18 -6.35 -7.67
CA VAL A 121 9.19 -5.39 -7.15
C VAL A 121 8.06 -6.06 -6.37
N ALA A 122 7.53 -7.18 -6.86
CA ALA A 122 6.40 -7.88 -6.24
C ALA A 122 6.67 -8.31 -4.80
N ASN A 123 7.93 -8.58 -4.44
CA ASN A 123 8.32 -8.98 -3.10
C ASN A 123 8.48 -7.80 -2.12
N VAL A 124 8.62 -6.56 -2.59
CA VAL A 124 8.81 -5.39 -1.73
C VAL A 124 7.65 -5.27 -0.76
N HIS A 125 6.43 -5.22 -1.25
CA HIS A 125 5.23 -5.08 -0.42
C HIS A 125 5.10 -6.22 0.60
N ARG A 126 5.34 -7.45 0.17
CA ARG A 126 5.27 -8.64 1.03
C ARG A 126 6.40 -8.71 2.04
N SER A 127 7.65 -8.58 1.58
CA SER A 127 8.84 -8.80 2.41
C SER A 127 9.05 -7.66 3.39
N TYR A 128 9.03 -6.42 2.91
CA TYR A 128 9.15 -5.25 3.79
C TYR A 128 7.91 -5.08 4.67
N GLY A 129 6.70 -5.29 4.14
CA GLY A 129 5.48 -5.24 4.93
C GLY A 129 5.50 -6.21 6.12
N ARG A 130 6.08 -7.41 5.93
CA ARG A 130 6.27 -8.37 7.04
C ARG A 130 7.40 -7.96 7.98
N ALA A 131 8.53 -7.54 7.44
CA ALA A 131 9.70 -7.16 8.23
C ALA A 131 9.42 -5.98 9.18
N ILE A 132 8.61 -5.00 8.73
CA ILE A 132 8.19 -3.87 9.56
C ILE A 132 6.97 -4.17 10.45
N GLY A 133 6.41 -5.37 10.40
CA GLY A 133 5.25 -5.75 11.18
C GLY A 133 3.91 -5.17 10.70
N LEU A 134 3.80 -4.67 9.45
CA LEU A 134 2.53 -4.21 8.86
C LEU A 134 1.68 -5.38 8.37
N VAL A 135 2.32 -6.38 7.76
CA VAL A 135 1.67 -7.54 7.14
C VAL A 135 1.89 -8.79 7.97
N SER A 136 0.82 -9.53 8.21
CA SER A 136 0.85 -10.77 8.97
C SER A 136 0.23 -11.94 8.19
N LYS A 137 0.76 -13.14 8.47
CA LYS A 137 0.17 -14.41 8.04
C LYS A 137 0.18 -15.38 9.22
N ARG A 138 -0.96 -15.91 9.60
CA ARG A 138 -1.06 -16.97 10.60
C ARG A 138 -1.47 -18.28 9.94
N GLY A 139 -0.62 -19.30 10.02
CA GLY A 139 -0.90 -20.65 9.50
C GLY A 139 -1.30 -20.62 8.02
N THR A 140 -2.44 -21.21 7.70
CA THR A 140 -3.03 -21.27 6.35
C THR A 140 -3.79 -20.00 5.93
N ASN A 141 -3.91 -19.01 6.82
CA ASN A 141 -4.65 -17.77 6.50
C ASN A 141 -3.98 -16.95 5.40
N LYS A 142 -4.79 -16.16 4.69
CA LYS A 142 -4.31 -15.19 3.70
C LYS A 142 -3.40 -14.15 4.37
N LEU A 143 -2.45 -13.61 3.62
CA LEU A 143 -1.72 -12.40 3.99
C LEU A 143 -2.71 -11.24 4.16
N ARG A 144 -2.50 -10.42 5.18
CA ARG A 144 -3.36 -9.27 5.48
C ARG A 144 -2.61 -8.21 6.27
N TYR A 145 -3.14 -7.03 6.29
CA TYR A 145 -2.63 -5.97 7.15
C TYR A 145 -3.09 -6.20 8.61
N ALA A 146 -2.13 -6.47 9.46
CA ALA A 146 -2.37 -6.65 10.89
C ALA A 146 -1.13 -6.16 11.67
N PRO A 147 -1.07 -4.86 11.98
CA PRO A 147 0.10 -4.22 12.58
C PRO A 147 0.54 -4.88 13.88
N SER A 148 1.84 -5.10 13.99
CA SER A 148 2.48 -5.64 15.20
C SER A 148 2.56 -4.58 16.31
N ASP A 149 2.86 -5.02 17.54
CA ASP A 149 3.07 -4.10 18.67
C ASP A 149 4.26 -3.17 18.43
N GLU A 150 5.32 -3.69 17.82
CA GLU A 150 6.52 -2.92 17.48
C GLU A 150 6.20 -1.80 16.47
N LEU A 151 5.40 -2.11 15.44
CA LEU A 151 4.97 -1.08 14.48
C LEU A 151 4.06 -0.06 15.15
N LEU A 152 3.09 -0.48 15.96
CA LEU A 152 2.20 0.43 16.69
C LEU A 152 2.99 1.35 17.63
N LYS A 153 3.95 0.82 18.39
CA LYS A 153 4.87 1.62 19.22
C LYS A 153 5.63 2.62 18.38
N SER A 154 6.23 2.19 17.26
CA SER A 154 6.99 3.05 16.36
C SER A 154 6.13 4.18 15.79
N LEU A 155 4.88 3.90 15.42
CA LEU A 155 3.94 4.90 14.93
C LEU A 155 3.61 5.95 16.02
N ILE A 156 3.42 5.52 17.27
CA ILE A 156 3.16 6.44 18.39
C ILE A 156 4.42 7.29 18.65
N LEU A 157 5.58 6.68 18.75
CA LEU A 157 6.83 7.41 19.02
C LEU A 157 7.15 8.45 17.93
N ALA A 158 6.87 8.13 16.68
CA ALA A 158 7.15 9.02 15.55
C ALA A 158 6.13 10.17 15.41
N ASN A 159 4.90 9.99 15.85
CA ASN A 159 3.81 10.91 15.53
C ASN A 159 3.25 11.68 16.74
N VAL A 160 3.34 11.12 17.94
CA VAL A 160 2.75 11.70 19.14
C VAL A 160 3.81 12.46 19.93
N ARG A 161 3.82 13.77 19.78
CA ARG A 161 4.72 14.68 20.54
C ARG A 161 4.12 15.13 21.87
N ARG A 162 2.80 15.26 21.92
CA ARG A 162 1.99 15.59 23.11
C ARG A 162 0.89 14.56 23.23
N ARG A 163 0.27 14.45 24.41
CA ARG A 163 -0.91 13.59 24.56
C ARG A 163 -1.95 13.94 23.48
N MET A 164 -2.51 12.94 22.84
CA MET A 164 -3.42 13.07 21.71
C MET A 164 -4.63 12.18 21.97
N GLU A 165 -5.82 12.63 21.68
CA GLU A 165 -7.02 11.80 21.78
C GLU A 165 -6.94 10.61 20.84
N PHE A 166 -7.50 9.47 21.26
CA PHE A 166 -7.43 8.23 20.48
C PHE A 166 -8.06 8.36 19.08
N GLY A 167 -9.19 9.07 18.97
CA GLY A 167 -9.84 9.35 17.69
C GLY A 167 -8.98 10.24 16.77
N GLU A 168 -8.31 11.26 17.34
CA GLU A 168 -7.36 12.09 16.59
C GLU A 168 -6.16 11.28 16.09
N PHE A 169 -5.67 10.34 16.91
CA PHE A 169 -4.58 9.46 16.51
C PHE A 169 -4.98 8.55 15.34
N LEU A 170 -6.19 7.98 15.34
CA LEU A 170 -6.67 7.20 14.20
C LEU A 170 -6.78 8.05 12.93
N ALA A 171 -7.33 9.25 13.04
CA ALA A 171 -7.42 10.19 11.92
C ALA A 171 -6.04 10.57 11.37
N LEU A 172 -5.05 10.80 12.25
CA LEU A 172 -3.66 11.08 11.86
C LEU A 172 -3.03 9.89 11.13
N LEU A 173 -3.23 8.66 11.62
CA LEU A 173 -2.73 7.45 10.97
C LEU A 173 -3.34 7.25 9.58
N HIS A 174 -4.62 7.53 9.43
CA HIS A 174 -5.28 7.51 8.13
C HIS A 174 -4.72 8.60 7.21
N GLN A 175 -4.73 9.85 7.64
CA GLN A 175 -4.28 10.99 6.82
C GLN A 175 -2.82 10.86 6.38
N ARG A 176 -1.93 10.37 7.25
CA ARG A 176 -0.49 10.32 6.97
C ARG A 176 -0.05 9.04 6.27
N TYR A 177 -0.71 7.92 6.55
CA TYR A 177 -0.25 6.58 6.13
C TYR A 177 -1.33 5.75 5.41
N GLY A 178 -2.56 6.24 5.31
CA GLY A 178 -3.69 5.48 4.75
C GLY A 178 -4.15 4.31 5.61
N LEU A 179 -3.73 4.24 6.88
CA LEU A 179 -4.10 3.16 7.80
C LEU A 179 -5.52 3.36 8.31
N VAL A 180 -6.37 2.35 8.14
CA VAL A 180 -7.79 2.38 8.52
C VAL A 180 -8.04 1.37 9.63
N PHE A 181 -8.42 1.85 10.82
CA PHE A 181 -8.73 1.02 11.99
C PHE A 181 -10.17 1.19 12.49
N GLY A 182 -10.68 2.41 12.44
CA GLY A 182 -11.95 2.82 13.02
C GLY A 182 -13.05 3.05 11.98
N GLU A 183 -14.27 3.20 12.46
CA GLU A 183 -15.44 3.41 11.62
C GLU A 183 -15.43 4.75 10.89
N ARG A 184 -14.84 5.79 11.48
CA ARG A 184 -14.78 7.12 10.87
C ARG A 184 -13.94 7.11 9.60
N GLU A 185 -12.74 6.57 9.69
CA GLU A 185 -11.80 6.46 8.56
C GLU A 185 -12.33 5.47 7.50
N ALA A 186 -12.92 4.36 7.96
CA ALA A 186 -13.51 3.36 7.06
C ALA A 186 -14.65 3.95 6.24
N GLY A 187 -15.54 4.74 6.85
CA GLY A 187 -16.63 5.41 6.14
C GLY A 187 -16.19 6.45 5.11
N MET A 188 -14.93 6.89 5.13
CA MET A 188 -14.37 7.80 4.13
C MET A 188 -13.82 7.08 2.89
N VAL A 189 -13.46 5.80 3.01
CA VAL A 189 -12.65 5.10 1.97
C VAL A 189 -13.25 3.80 1.48
N LEU A 190 -14.23 3.23 2.17
CA LEU A 190 -14.91 2.00 1.76
C LEU A 190 -16.20 2.31 1.04
N ALA A 191 -16.55 1.46 0.08
CA ALA A 191 -17.86 1.49 -0.56
C ALA A 191 -18.97 1.14 0.45
N ALA A 192 -20.20 1.58 0.19
CA ALA A 192 -21.32 1.41 1.12
C ALA A 192 -21.65 -0.06 1.42
N ASP A 193 -21.39 -0.96 0.47
CA ASP A 193 -21.57 -2.41 0.59
C ASP A 193 -20.43 -3.11 1.35
N GLU A 194 -19.26 -2.49 1.43
CA GLU A 194 -18.10 -2.97 2.20
C GLU A 194 -18.07 -2.43 3.64
N PHE A 195 -18.83 -1.36 3.93
CA PHE A 195 -18.74 -0.62 5.18
C PHE A 195 -19.81 -1.03 6.18
N GLU A 196 -19.36 -1.56 7.31
CA GLU A 196 -20.19 -1.83 8.48
C GLU A 196 -19.61 -1.16 9.73
N VAL A 197 -20.40 -0.32 10.38
CA VAL A 197 -19.98 0.46 11.57
C VAL A 197 -19.57 -0.43 12.75
N LYS A 198 -20.37 -1.46 13.07
CA LYS A 198 -20.13 -2.31 14.26
C LYS A 198 -18.78 -3.04 14.25
N PRO A 199 -18.37 -3.72 13.15
CA PRO A 199 -17.05 -4.37 13.09
C PRO A 199 -15.90 -3.40 13.25
N PHE A 200 -15.96 -2.20 12.64
CA PHE A 200 -14.91 -1.18 12.76
C PHE A 200 -14.85 -0.57 14.16
N LYS A 201 -15.99 -0.27 14.81
CA LYS A 201 -16.00 0.11 16.23
C LYS A 201 -15.37 -0.94 17.12
N ALA A 202 -15.69 -2.21 16.90
CA ALA A 202 -15.08 -3.32 17.68
C ALA A 202 -13.57 -3.45 17.41
N ASN A 203 -13.13 -3.19 16.18
CA ASN A 203 -11.71 -3.19 15.80
C ASN A 203 -10.95 -2.05 16.49
N ALA A 204 -11.47 -0.82 16.45
CA ALA A 204 -10.90 0.34 17.14
C ALA A 204 -10.84 0.11 18.66
N LYS A 205 -11.90 -0.45 19.27
CA LYS A 205 -11.91 -0.79 20.69
C LYS A 205 -10.83 -1.82 21.06
N ARG A 206 -10.59 -2.83 20.21
CA ARG A 206 -9.49 -3.80 20.40
C ARG A 206 -8.12 -3.13 20.30
N LEU A 207 -7.95 -2.15 19.37
CA LEU A 207 -6.72 -1.38 19.30
C LEU A 207 -6.49 -0.58 20.57
N GLU A 208 -7.51 0.11 21.06
CA GLU A 208 -7.45 0.85 22.32
C GLU A 208 -7.05 -0.05 23.51
N GLN A 209 -7.66 -1.22 23.63
CA GLN A 209 -7.32 -2.20 24.66
C GLN A 209 -5.87 -2.70 24.53
N ARG A 210 -5.43 -2.97 23.29
CA ARG A 210 -4.05 -3.41 23.02
C ARG A 210 -3.03 -2.33 23.35
N LEU A 211 -3.31 -1.08 23.00
CA LEU A 211 -2.46 0.05 23.38
C LEU A 211 -2.45 0.28 24.90
N GLY A 212 -3.57 0.03 25.57
CA GLY A 212 -3.65 0.04 27.03
C GLY A 212 -2.75 -1.01 27.67
N SER A 213 -2.75 -2.25 27.17
CA SER A 213 -1.85 -3.31 27.67
C SER A 213 -0.37 -3.03 27.39
N LEU A 214 -0.06 -2.19 26.40
CA LEU A 214 1.29 -1.73 26.10
C LEU A 214 1.71 -0.49 26.90
N GLY A 215 0.81 0.09 27.71
CA GLY A 215 1.08 1.31 28.47
C GLY A 215 1.14 2.58 27.62
N LEU A 216 0.55 2.56 26.41
CA LEU A 216 0.61 3.65 25.45
C LEU A 216 -0.67 4.49 25.38
N ILE A 217 -1.66 4.15 26.19
CA ILE A 217 -2.94 4.88 26.30
C ILE A 217 -3.33 5.06 27.75
N LYS A 218 -3.87 6.20 28.08
CA LYS A 218 -4.42 6.50 29.40
C LYS A 218 -5.88 6.94 29.26
N ARG A 219 -6.77 6.30 30.01
CA ARG A 219 -8.16 6.75 30.13
C ARG A 219 -8.28 7.75 31.28
N LEU A 220 -9.00 8.82 31.05
CA LEU A 220 -9.39 9.77 32.07
C LEU A 220 -10.78 9.44 32.62
N SER A 221 -11.16 10.09 33.73
CA SER A 221 -12.44 9.89 34.42
C SER A 221 -13.66 10.25 33.58
N ASP A 222 -13.51 11.09 32.57
CA ASP A 222 -14.54 11.49 31.61
C ASP A 222 -14.78 10.46 30.49
N GLY A 223 -14.05 9.34 30.52
CA GLY A 223 -14.14 8.29 29.50
C GLY A 223 -13.30 8.53 28.25
N CYS A 224 -12.62 9.67 28.12
CA CYS A 224 -11.73 9.94 27.01
C CYS A 224 -10.42 9.13 27.12
N ALA A 225 -9.97 8.61 26.01
CA ALA A 225 -8.74 7.84 25.91
C ALA A 225 -7.66 8.65 25.18
N TYR A 226 -6.50 8.80 25.81
CA TYR A 226 -5.39 9.58 25.28
C TYR A 226 -4.17 8.73 25.01
N ILE A 227 -3.65 8.81 23.79
CA ILE A 227 -2.37 8.22 23.40
C ILE A 227 -1.23 9.02 24.02
N MET A 228 -0.29 8.31 24.59
CA MET A 228 0.88 8.86 25.27
C MET A 228 2.16 8.28 24.67
N ASN A 229 3.08 9.17 24.35
CA ASN A 229 4.46 8.79 24.04
C ASN A 229 5.27 8.83 25.34
N PRO A 230 5.76 7.68 25.84
CA PRO A 230 6.45 7.62 27.14
C PRO A 230 7.78 8.36 27.16
N TYR A 231 8.31 8.75 26.00
CA TYR A 231 9.61 9.43 25.90
C TYR A 231 9.45 10.96 25.70
N THR A 232 8.25 11.47 25.50
CA THR A 232 8.04 12.91 25.53
C THR A 232 7.94 13.35 26.99
N ARG A 233 8.84 14.24 27.42
CA ARG A 233 8.73 14.88 28.74
C ARG A 233 7.37 15.59 28.78
N GLY A 234 6.51 15.16 29.69
CA GLY A 234 5.20 15.76 29.86
C GLY A 234 5.33 17.24 30.18
N GLU A 235 4.97 18.07 29.23
CA GLU A 235 4.39 19.35 29.60
C GLU A 235 2.92 19.09 29.95
N PRO A 236 2.43 19.66 31.08
CA PRO A 236 1.10 19.41 31.62
C PRO A 236 -0.01 19.79 30.64
#